data_d9053892d22a3d9502e1e8ab7dcce519
#
_entry.id   d9053892d22a3d9502e1e8ab7dcce519
#
_cell.length_a   1.000
_cell.length_b   1.000
_cell.length_c   1.000
_cell.angle_alpha   90.00
_cell.angle_beta   90.00
_cell.angle_gamma   90.00
#
_symmetry.space_group_name_H-M   'P 1'
#
loop_
_entity.id
_entity.type
_entity.pdbx_description
1 polymer ?
#
loop_
_entity_poly.entity_id
_entity_poly.type
_entity_poly.pdbx_seq_one_letter_code
_entity_poly.pdbx_strand_id
1 'polypeptide(L)'
;RGIIMGVVTTKQKNTVEMGLRLCQLEKYMSAVVTIDDVDHPKPHPQPVLKAMEQLAAEKESTLMVGDSRYDIEAAKRAGIDSAGVAWSLKGEAHLRQYEPTYIVKDMRELLTIVEG
;
A
#
# COMPACT_ATOMS: atom_id res chain seq x y z
N ARG A 1 2.47 5.23 18.16
CA ARG A 1 1.36 6.09 17.79
C ARG A 1 0.08 5.37 17.39
N GLY A 2 0.09 4.05 17.46
CA GLY A 2 -1.09 3.29 17.09
C GLY A 2 -1.30 3.11 15.60
N ILE A 3 -0.34 3.49 14.77
CA ILE A 3 -0.43 3.27 13.33
C ILE A 3 -0.06 1.83 13.03
N ILE A 4 -0.96 1.12 12.36
CA ILE A 4 -0.76 -0.29 12.02
C ILE A 4 -0.38 -0.38 10.55
N MET A 5 0.66 -1.16 10.24
CA MET A 5 1.18 -1.27 8.89
C MET A 5 1.00 -2.66 8.31
N GLY A 6 0.77 -2.72 7.01
CA GLY A 6 0.70 -3.97 6.27
C GLY A 6 1.37 -3.83 4.90
N VAL A 7 1.70 -4.96 4.32
CA VAL A 7 2.29 -5.04 2.99
C VAL A 7 1.32 -5.73 2.04
N VAL A 8 1.10 -5.12 0.86
CA VAL A 8 0.29 -5.70 -0.21
C VAL A 8 1.14 -5.70 -1.47
N THR A 9 1.47 -6.87 -1.98
CA THR A 9 2.41 -7.00 -3.08
C THR A 9 1.99 -8.09 -4.07
N THR A 10 2.47 -7.97 -5.31
CA THR A 10 2.31 -9.01 -6.33
C THR A 10 3.45 -10.01 -6.33
N LYS A 11 4.42 -9.86 -5.44
CA LYS A 11 5.54 -10.80 -5.30
C LYS A 11 5.11 -12.05 -4.55
N GLN A 12 5.85 -13.14 -4.75
CA GLN A 12 5.60 -14.39 -4.05
C GLN A 12 5.98 -14.27 -2.57
N LYS A 13 5.32 -15.07 -1.74
CA LYS A 13 5.49 -15.03 -0.30
C LYS A 13 6.95 -15.18 0.15
N ASN A 14 7.67 -16.14 -0.43
CA ASN A 14 9.06 -16.37 -0.06
C ASN A 14 9.94 -15.15 -0.32
N THR A 15 9.73 -14.48 -1.45
CA THR A 15 10.47 -13.29 -1.81
C THR A 15 10.21 -12.15 -0.82
N VAL A 16 8.94 -11.97 -0.45
CA VAL A 16 8.53 -10.91 0.47
C VAL A 16 9.10 -11.16 1.86
N GLU A 17 8.98 -12.38 2.36
CA GLU A 17 9.50 -12.71 3.69
C GLU A 17 11.01 -12.50 3.77
N MET A 18 11.74 -12.91 2.74
CA MET A 18 13.18 -12.69 2.67
C MET A 18 13.53 -11.20 2.70
N GLY A 19 12.83 -10.41 1.88
CA GLY A 19 13.05 -8.96 1.84
C GLY A 19 12.78 -8.29 3.17
N LEU A 20 11.69 -8.66 3.84
CA LEU A 20 11.34 -8.07 5.12
C LEU A 20 12.37 -8.44 6.21
N ARG A 21 12.88 -9.66 6.19
CA ARG A 21 13.93 -10.08 7.13
C ARG A 21 15.23 -9.32 6.90
N LEU A 22 15.65 -9.21 5.64
CA LEU A 22 16.89 -8.50 5.29
C LEU A 22 16.83 -7.03 5.70
N CYS A 23 15.67 -6.41 5.60
CA CYS A 23 15.47 -5.02 5.99
C CYS A 23 15.08 -4.86 7.46
N GLN A 24 14.92 -5.96 8.18
CA GLN A 24 14.50 -5.96 9.59
C GLN A 24 13.14 -5.29 9.81
N LEU A 25 12.25 -5.40 8.83
CA LEU A 25 10.92 -4.80 8.87
C LEU A 25 9.82 -5.78 9.26
N GLU A 26 10.13 -7.08 9.28
CA GLU A 26 9.12 -8.13 9.50
C GLU A 26 8.29 -7.90 10.76
N LYS A 27 8.92 -7.51 11.85
CA LYS A 27 8.23 -7.31 13.12
C LYS A 27 7.27 -6.11 13.14
N TYR A 28 7.40 -5.21 12.18
CA TYR A 28 6.55 -4.00 12.11
C TYR A 28 5.32 -4.20 11.26
N MET A 29 5.24 -5.32 10.53
CA MET A 29 4.15 -5.58 9.60
C MET A 29 3.11 -6.49 10.24
N SER A 30 1.92 -5.95 10.45
CA SER A 30 0.82 -6.69 11.07
C SER A 30 0.02 -7.53 10.06
N ALA A 31 0.18 -7.24 8.78
CA ALA A 31 -0.40 -8.03 7.71
C ALA A 31 0.56 -8.06 6.52
N VAL A 32 0.64 -9.20 5.86
CA VAL A 32 1.41 -9.35 4.62
C VAL A 32 0.54 -10.14 3.65
N VAL A 33 0.12 -9.47 2.57
CA VAL A 33 -0.69 -10.08 1.52
C VAL A 33 0.15 -10.18 0.26
N THR A 34 0.34 -11.39 -0.22
CA THR A 34 1.18 -11.68 -1.39
C THR A 34 0.32 -12.21 -2.52
N ILE A 35 0.94 -12.46 -3.68
CA ILE A 35 0.23 -13.06 -4.81
C ILE A 35 -0.33 -14.44 -4.47
N ASP A 36 0.29 -15.14 -3.53
CA ASP A 36 -0.14 -16.47 -3.12
C ASP A 36 -1.42 -16.44 -2.27
N ASP A 37 -1.78 -15.28 -1.74
CA ASP A 37 -2.91 -15.13 -0.82
C ASP A 37 -4.21 -14.72 -1.49
N VAL A 38 -4.18 -14.38 -2.78
CA VAL A 38 -5.33 -13.82 -3.48
C VAL A 38 -5.58 -14.52 -4.82
N ASP A 39 -6.83 -14.48 -5.26
CA ASP A 39 -7.20 -14.99 -6.58
C ASP A 39 -6.98 -13.94 -7.66
N HIS A 40 -7.07 -12.67 -7.27
CA HIS A 40 -6.94 -11.54 -8.20
C HIS A 40 -5.95 -10.52 -7.66
N PRO A 41 -4.79 -10.33 -8.35
CA PRO A 41 -3.80 -9.35 -7.92
C PRO A 41 -4.25 -7.92 -8.23
N LYS A 42 -3.50 -6.93 -7.73
CA LYS A 42 -3.75 -5.54 -8.09
C LYS A 42 -3.70 -5.40 -9.61
N PRO A 43 -4.51 -4.58 -10.23
CA PRO A 43 -5.33 -3.50 -9.66
C PRO A 43 -6.70 -3.93 -9.11
N HIS A 44 -6.97 -5.24 -9.03
CA HIS A 44 -8.18 -5.72 -8.37
C HIS A 44 -8.12 -5.33 -6.88
N PRO A 45 -9.24 -4.97 -6.25
CA PRO A 45 -9.21 -4.55 -4.85
C PRO A 45 -9.01 -5.68 -3.84
N GLN A 46 -9.09 -6.94 -4.25
CA GLN A 46 -9.00 -8.08 -3.34
C GLN A 46 -7.78 -8.03 -2.41
N PRO A 47 -6.54 -7.78 -2.91
CA PRO A 47 -5.39 -7.76 -2.01
C PRO A 47 -5.49 -6.69 -0.93
N VAL A 48 -5.98 -5.51 -1.30
CA VAL A 48 -6.14 -4.40 -0.35
C VAL A 48 -7.22 -4.73 0.68
N LEU A 49 -8.36 -5.25 0.22
CA LEU A 49 -9.46 -5.63 1.11
C LEU A 49 -9.04 -6.74 2.07
N LYS A 50 -8.24 -7.69 1.60
CA LYS A 50 -7.74 -8.76 2.44
C LYS A 50 -6.81 -8.26 3.53
N ALA A 51 -5.92 -7.32 3.18
CA ALA A 51 -5.03 -6.70 4.15
C ALA A 51 -5.84 -5.92 5.19
N MET A 52 -6.85 -5.18 4.76
CA MET A 52 -7.71 -4.44 5.67
C MET A 52 -8.44 -5.36 6.65
N GLU A 53 -8.91 -6.50 6.15
CA GLU A 53 -9.56 -7.51 7.00
C GLU A 53 -8.60 -8.02 8.06
N GLN A 54 -7.37 -8.36 7.67
CA GLN A 54 -6.36 -8.85 8.60
C GLN A 54 -5.99 -7.80 9.65
N LEU A 55 -6.02 -6.53 9.27
CA LEU A 55 -5.69 -5.42 10.16
C LEU A 55 -6.90 -4.91 10.96
N ALA A 56 -8.08 -5.43 10.67
CA ALA A 56 -9.35 -4.92 11.22
C ALA A 56 -9.48 -3.40 10.95
N ALA A 57 -9.07 -2.97 9.76
CA ALA A 57 -9.02 -1.56 9.39
C ALA A 57 -10.31 -1.10 8.74
N GLU A 58 -10.68 0.16 9.00
CA GLU A 58 -11.85 0.78 8.39
C GLU A 58 -11.44 1.65 7.20
N LYS A 59 -12.34 1.79 6.22
CA LYS A 59 -12.03 2.55 5.00
C LYS A 59 -11.64 4.00 5.29
N GLU A 60 -12.30 4.62 6.23
CA GLU A 60 -12.09 6.04 6.55
C GLU A 60 -10.73 6.31 7.16
N SER A 61 -10.10 5.29 7.74
CA SER A 61 -8.82 5.44 8.45
C SER A 61 -7.69 4.64 7.79
N THR A 62 -7.88 4.23 6.54
CA THR A 62 -6.89 3.42 5.82
C THR A 62 -6.32 4.19 4.64
N LEU A 63 -5.00 4.13 4.49
CA LEU A 63 -4.28 4.77 3.40
C LEU A 63 -3.41 3.74 2.68
N MET A 64 -3.54 3.67 1.35
CA MET A 64 -2.68 2.84 0.51
C MET A 64 -1.53 3.70 -0.01
N VAL A 65 -0.30 3.27 0.22
CA VAL A 65 0.89 3.95 -0.28
C VAL A 65 1.52 3.10 -1.37
N GLY A 66 1.74 3.66 -2.54
CA GLY A 66 2.28 2.91 -3.64
C GLY A 66 2.99 3.74 -4.70
N ASP A 67 3.73 3.06 -5.55
CA ASP A 67 4.53 3.69 -6.59
C ASP A 67 4.00 3.43 -8.01
N SER A 68 2.89 2.72 -8.13
CA SER A 68 2.35 2.36 -9.44
C SER A 68 0.86 2.65 -9.54
N ARG A 69 0.38 2.69 -10.79
CA ARG A 69 -1.05 2.85 -11.04
C ARG A 69 -1.87 1.71 -10.45
N TYR A 70 -1.29 0.51 -10.36
CA TYR A 70 -1.99 -0.65 -9.83
C TYR A 70 -2.35 -0.47 -8.36
N ASP A 71 -1.46 0.16 -7.60
CA ASP A 71 -1.70 0.47 -6.20
C ASP A 71 -2.84 1.48 -6.06
N ILE A 72 -2.80 2.53 -6.87
CA ILE A 72 -3.79 3.60 -6.82
C ILE A 72 -5.16 3.09 -7.24
N GLU A 73 -5.23 2.31 -8.33
CA GLU A 73 -6.49 1.74 -8.81
C GLU A 73 -7.08 0.76 -7.81
N ALA A 74 -6.24 -0.09 -7.20
CA ALA A 74 -6.70 -1.04 -6.20
C ALA A 74 -7.30 -0.32 -4.99
N ALA A 75 -6.66 0.76 -4.56
CA ALA A 75 -7.15 1.58 -3.45
C ALA A 75 -8.50 2.22 -3.77
N LYS A 76 -8.65 2.79 -4.97
CA LYS A 76 -9.91 3.38 -5.40
C LYS A 76 -11.03 2.36 -5.40
N ARG A 77 -10.77 1.19 -5.96
CA ARG A 77 -11.77 0.11 -6.03
C ARG A 77 -12.11 -0.44 -4.65
N ALA A 78 -11.17 -0.39 -3.73
CA ALA A 78 -11.41 -0.79 -2.35
C ALA A 78 -12.12 0.30 -1.54
N GLY A 79 -12.19 1.52 -2.08
CA GLY A 79 -12.87 2.62 -1.43
C GLY A 79 -12.03 3.33 -0.35
N ILE A 80 -10.71 3.29 -0.47
CA ILE A 80 -9.79 3.94 0.46
C ILE A 80 -8.94 5.00 -0.23
N ASP A 81 -8.37 5.90 0.58
CA ASP A 81 -7.47 6.92 0.08
C ASP A 81 -6.14 6.31 -0.37
N SER A 82 -5.46 6.98 -1.28
CA SER A 82 -4.17 6.55 -1.77
C SER A 82 -3.16 7.68 -1.78
N ALA A 83 -1.89 7.34 -1.60
CA ALA A 83 -0.77 8.27 -1.73
C ALA A 83 0.22 7.66 -2.72
N GLY A 84 0.47 8.38 -3.80
CA GLY A 84 1.47 7.99 -4.78
C GLY A 84 2.82 8.60 -4.43
N VAL A 85 3.90 7.80 -4.51
CA VAL A 85 5.23 8.30 -4.20
C VAL A 85 5.89 8.86 -5.46
N ALA A 86 6.28 10.13 -5.41
CA ALA A 86 6.78 10.85 -6.58
C ALA A 86 8.16 10.39 -7.05
N TRP A 87 8.90 9.66 -6.22
CA TRP A 87 10.21 9.14 -6.61
C TRP A 87 10.14 7.79 -7.32
N SER A 88 8.95 7.35 -7.74
CA SER A 88 8.82 6.13 -8.52
C SER A 88 9.47 6.29 -9.89
N LEU A 89 9.76 5.18 -10.56
CA LEU A 89 10.40 5.18 -11.87
C LEU A 89 9.61 5.97 -12.92
N LYS A 90 8.29 5.96 -12.83
CA LYS A 90 7.43 6.65 -13.80
C LYS A 90 7.10 8.08 -13.41
N GLY A 91 7.38 8.46 -12.16
CA GLY A 91 7.28 9.81 -11.70
C GLY A 91 5.89 10.33 -11.38
N GLU A 92 5.85 11.53 -10.87
CA GLU A 92 4.64 12.19 -10.40
C GLU A 92 3.58 12.37 -11.51
N ALA A 93 4.01 12.83 -12.67
CA ALA A 93 3.08 13.12 -13.78
C ALA A 93 2.30 11.87 -14.21
N HIS A 94 2.98 10.72 -14.24
CA HIS A 94 2.35 9.45 -14.57
C HIS A 94 1.30 9.08 -13.53
N LEU A 95 1.65 9.20 -12.24
CA LEU A 95 0.75 8.82 -11.15
C LEU A 95 -0.46 9.73 -11.07
N ARG A 96 -0.32 11.01 -11.40
CA ARG A 96 -1.45 11.96 -11.37
C ARG A 96 -2.57 11.58 -12.32
N GLN A 97 -2.27 10.85 -13.40
CA GLN A 97 -3.28 10.41 -14.36
C GLN A 97 -4.31 9.48 -13.71
N TYR A 98 -3.95 8.81 -12.62
CA TYR A 98 -4.82 7.87 -11.92
C TYR A 98 -5.48 8.48 -10.70
N GLU A 99 -5.27 9.78 -10.49
CA GLU A 99 -5.94 10.58 -9.45
C GLU A 99 -5.82 10.01 -8.04
N PRO A 100 -4.58 9.82 -7.53
CA PRO A 100 -4.40 9.43 -6.14
C PRO A 100 -4.90 10.54 -5.22
N THR A 101 -5.27 10.20 -4.00
CA THR A 101 -5.70 11.20 -3.03
C THR A 101 -4.57 12.18 -2.70
N TYR A 102 -3.35 11.65 -2.60
CA TYR A 102 -2.15 12.44 -2.28
C TYR A 102 -1.01 12.05 -3.21
N ILE A 103 -0.10 13.00 -3.47
CA ILE A 103 1.21 12.73 -4.07
C ILE A 103 2.24 13.15 -3.02
N VAL A 104 3.12 12.24 -2.64
CA VAL A 104 4.16 12.53 -1.65
C VAL A 104 5.53 12.55 -2.33
N LYS A 105 6.32 13.56 -2.03
CA LYS A 105 7.65 13.76 -2.60
C LYS A 105 8.75 13.34 -1.63
N ASP A 106 8.40 13.17 -0.36
CA ASP A 106 9.31 12.83 0.72
C ASP A 106 8.53 12.00 1.74
N MET A 107 9.19 10.99 2.32
CA MET A 107 8.53 10.12 3.30
C MET A 107 7.97 10.88 4.50
N ARG A 108 8.56 12.03 4.83
CA ARG A 108 8.08 12.84 5.95
C ARG A 108 6.69 13.40 5.70
N GLU A 109 6.30 13.57 4.44
CA GLU A 109 4.97 14.04 4.09
C GLU A 109 3.89 13.01 4.51
N LEU A 110 4.24 11.72 4.49
CA LEU A 110 3.33 10.66 4.94
C LEU A 110 2.98 10.83 6.42
N LEU A 111 3.94 11.22 7.23
CA LEU A 111 3.70 11.46 8.65
C LEU A 111 2.65 12.55 8.85
N THR A 112 2.73 13.61 8.06
CA THR A 112 1.76 14.69 8.12
C THR A 112 0.36 14.21 7.77
N ILE A 113 0.24 13.37 6.74
CA ILE A 113 -1.05 12.84 6.30
C ILE A 113 -1.67 11.94 7.37
N VAL A 114 -0.89 11.00 7.92
CA VAL A 114 -1.43 10.02 8.87
C VAL A 114 -1.63 10.59 10.26
N GLU A 115 -0.95 11.67 10.62
CA GLU A 115 -1.11 12.35 11.89
C GLU A 115 -2.18 13.44 11.85
N GLY A 116 -2.40 13.97 10.65
CA GLY A 116 -3.26 15.08 10.42
C GLY A 116 -4.71 14.84 10.56
#